data_fa641c1d97eed32ed687e7f15c95b133
#
_entry.id   fa641c1d97eed32ed687e7f15c95b133
#
_cell.length_a   1.000
_cell.length_b   1.000
_cell.length_c   1.000
_cell.angle_alpha   90.00
_cell.angle_beta   90.00
_cell.angle_gamma   90.00
#
_symmetry.space_group_name_H-M   'P 1'
#
loop_
_entity.id
_entity.type
_entity.pdbx_description
1 polymer ?
#
loop_
_entity_poly.entity_id
_entity_poly.type
_entity_poly.pdbx_seq_one_letter_code
_entity_poly.pdbx_strand_id
1 'polypeptide(L)'
;DLVRSRGLGDVYKRQVLGLEQEEPYLKAECEIVTAQEEDYPEPVKDAMLRSIRELFQRYCRESGKVSKDLVTQIMNIEDVQETIDQIAVNLPMAYQNKQKLLEAVSLNDRYEILGALLGSEIEVIHITKDLQRKVKSHIDKNQREYILREQLKTIREELGEENTADDIDEFKKQLKELDASDEVKEKISKEISRFKGMAASAAEATVQRGYPVS
;
A
#
# COMPACT_ATOMS: atom_id res chain seq x y z
N ASP A 1 13.48 -39.36 -14.84
CA ASP A 1 14.94 -39.31 -14.79
C ASP A 1 15.41 -38.02 -15.39
N LEU A 2 15.55 -37.03 -14.54
CA LEU A 2 16.30 -35.82 -14.88
C LEU A 2 17.76 -36.26 -15.04
N VAL A 3 18.14 -36.56 -16.24
CA VAL A 3 19.55 -36.59 -16.62
C VAL A 3 20.07 -35.19 -16.33
N ARG A 4 20.66 -35.01 -15.19
CA ARG A 4 21.58 -33.93 -14.92
C ARG A 4 22.75 -34.14 -15.87
N SER A 5 22.60 -33.66 -17.09
CA SER A 5 23.77 -33.38 -17.90
C SER A 5 24.53 -32.29 -17.15
N ARG A 6 25.52 -32.69 -16.40
CA ARG A 6 26.66 -31.85 -16.09
C ARG A 6 27.42 -31.68 -17.41
N GLY A 7 26.78 -31.01 -18.35
CA GLY A 7 27.41 -30.54 -19.55
C GLY A 7 28.09 -29.25 -19.14
N LEU A 8 29.17 -29.33 -19.10
CA LEU A 8 30.26 -28.69 -19.72
C LEU A 8 29.85 -28.09 -21.08
N GLY A 9 29.05 -27.10 -21.06
CA GLY A 9 28.66 -26.41 -22.26
C GLY A 9 28.29 -25.01 -21.89
N ASP A 10 28.74 -24.08 -22.66
CA ASP A 10 28.29 -22.72 -22.59
C ASP A 10 26.76 -22.69 -22.62
N VAL A 11 26.17 -21.92 -21.73
CA VAL A 11 24.72 -21.73 -21.68
C VAL A 11 24.38 -20.71 -22.77
N TYR A 12 23.85 -21.17 -23.88
CA TYR A 12 23.40 -20.29 -24.96
C TYR A 12 21.95 -19.87 -24.74
N LYS A 13 21.65 -18.61 -25.06
CA LYS A 13 20.26 -18.17 -25.24
C LYS A 13 19.73 -18.79 -26.53
N ARG A 14 18.54 -19.37 -26.46
CA ARG A 14 17.87 -19.95 -27.64
C ARG A 14 16.49 -19.31 -27.79
N GLN A 15 16.21 -18.83 -28.99
CA GLN A 15 14.90 -18.38 -29.39
C GLN A 15 14.12 -19.51 -30.00
N VAL A 16 12.92 -19.78 -29.53
CA VAL A 16 11.99 -20.74 -30.14
C VAL A 16 11.36 -20.06 -31.35
N LEU A 17 11.57 -20.63 -32.53
CA LEU A 17 11.00 -20.16 -33.79
C LEU A 17 9.61 -20.75 -34.05
N GLY A 18 9.40 -22.00 -33.65
CA GLY A 18 8.14 -22.71 -33.85
C GLY A 18 8.09 -24.03 -33.09
N LEU A 19 6.89 -24.50 -32.81
CA LEU A 19 6.65 -25.83 -32.26
C LEU A 19 6.44 -26.80 -33.42
N GLU A 20 7.29 -27.83 -33.51
CA GLU A 20 7.15 -28.89 -34.48
C GLU A 20 6.23 -30.01 -34.03
N GLN A 21 6.17 -30.24 -32.70
CA GLN A 21 5.42 -31.32 -32.09
C GLN A 21 5.03 -30.97 -30.65
N GLU A 22 3.80 -31.35 -30.27
CA GLU A 22 3.32 -31.17 -28.93
C GLU A 22 3.21 -32.47 -28.12
N GLU A 23 2.89 -33.58 -28.78
CA GLU A 23 2.79 -34.90 -28.16
C GLU A 23 3.71 -35.91 -28.81
N PRO A 24 4.32 -36.87 -28.08
CA PRO A 24 4.28 -37.10 -26.64
C PRO A 24 5.21 -36.18 -25.81
N TYR A 25 5.99 -35.33 -26.46
CA TYR A 25 6.85 -34.33 -25.87
C TYR A 25 6.94 -33.11 -26.80
N LEU A 26 7.19 -31.96 -26.19
CA LEU A 26 7.38 -30.72 -26.93
C LEU A 26 8.67 -30.76 -27.72
N LYS A 27 8.59 -30.57 -29.07
CA LYS A 27 9.72 -30.39 -29.92
C LYS A 27 9.61 -29.04 -30.63
N ALA A 28 10.67 -28.28 -30.59
CA ALA A 28 10.70 -26.93 -31.13
C ALA A 28 11.93 -26.70 -31.99
N GLU A 29 11.75 -25.95 -33.05
CA GLU A 29 12.85 -25.36 -33.78
C GLU A 29 13.39 -24.15 -33.04
N CYS A 30 14.69 -24.11 -32.77
CA CYS A 30 15.34 -23.07 -31.99
C CYS A 30 16.55 -22.51 -32.72
N GLU A 31 16.70 -21.20 -32.64
CA GLU A 31 17.91 -20.50 -33.07
C GLU A 31 18.78 -20.13 -31.86
N ILE A 32 20.11 -20.28 -32.04
CA ILE A 32 21.06 -19.82 -31.01
C ILE A 32 21.25 -18.32 -31.16
N VAL A 33 20.89 -17.58 -30.13
CA VAL A 33 21.11 -16.14 -30.07
C VAL A 33 22.44 -15.88 -29.36
N THR A 34 23.46 -15.47 -30.13
CA THR A 34 24.72 -15.01 -29.56
C THR A 34 24.58 -13.59 -29.09
N ALA A 35 25.01 -13.32 -27.85
CA ALA A 35 25.11 -11.94 -27.35
C ALA A 35 26.01 -11.15 -28.31
N GLN A 36 25.57 -9.95 -28.66
CA GLN A 36 26.45 -9.03 -29.37
C GLN A 36 27.53 -8.60 -28.36
N GLU A 37 28.77 -8.94 -28.62
CA GLU A 37 29.89 -8.42 -27.86
C GLU A 37 30.05 -6.93 -28.20
N GLU A 38 29.37 -6.08 -27.41
CA GLU A 38 29.59 -4.65 -27.45
C GLU A 38 30.81 -4.35 -26.58
N ASP A 39 31.89 -3.99 -27.26
CA ASP A 39 33.17 -3.65 -26.63
C ASP A 39 33.09 -2.23 -26.05
N TYR A 40 32.41 -2.09 -24.93
CA TYR A 40 32.39 -0.82 -24.20
C TYR A 40 33.73 -0.57 -23.51
N PRO A 41 34.23 0.68 -23.55
CA PRO A 41 35.38 1.08 -22.74
C PRO A 41 35.14 0.78 -21.24
N GLU A 42 36.17 0.33 -20.54
CA GLU A 42 36.08 0.02 -19.11
C GLU A 42 35.42 1.13 -18.24
N PRO A 43 35.67 2.44 -18.46
CA PRO A 43 35.00 3.49 -17.71
C PRO A 43 33.48 3.51 -17.91
N VAL A 44 32.99 3.08 -19.08
CA VAL A 44 31.54 2.98 -19.35
C VAL A 44 30.94 1.79 -18.61
N LYS A 45 31.60 0.63 -18.65
CA LYS A 45 31.20 -0.56 -17.90
C LYS A 45 31.14 -0.27 -16.40
N ASP A 46 32.16 0.40 -15.86
CA ASP A 46 32.23 0.84 -14.48
C ASP A 46 31.06 1.78 -14.11
N ALA A 47 30.71 2.72 -14.97
CA ALA A 47 29.61 3.64 -14.75
C ALA A 47 28.26 2.92 -14.74
N MET A 48 28.06 1.98 -15.70
CA MET A 48 26.85 1.13 -15.77
C MET A 48 26.73 0.28 -14.50
N LEU A 49 27.82 -0.35 -14.08
CA LEU A 49 27.85 -1.20 -12.90
C LEU A 49 27.49 -0.41 -11.61
N ARG A 50 28.08 0.76 -11.44
CA ARG A 50 27.78 1.64 -10.29
C ARG A 50 26.32 2.05 -10.28
N SER A 51 25.81 2.51 -11.41
CA SER A 51 24.43 2.97 -11.53
C SER A 51 23.41 1.85 -11.24
N ILE A 52 23.60 0.66 -11.82
CA ILE A 52 22.67 -0.45 -11.59
C ILE A 52 22.72 -0.97 -10.14
N ARG A 53 23.91 -0.98 -9.54
CA ARG A 53 24.08 -1.32 -8.11
C ARG A 53 23.40 -0.32 -7.20
N GLU A 54 23.47 0.98 -7.48
CA GLU A 54 22.78 2.02 -6.70
C GLU A 54 21.27 1.87 -6.78
N LEU A 55 20.72 1.63 -7.98
CA LEU A 55 19.30 1.38 -8.17
C LEU A 55 18.85 0.11 -7.43
N PHE A 56 19.63 -0.97 -7.53
CA PHE A 56 19.33 -2.22 -6.84
C PHE A 56 19.38 -2.05 -5.32
N GLN A 57 20.37 -1.38 -4.78
CA GLN A 57 20.46 -1.08 -3.33
C GLN A 57 19.28 -0.24 -2.87
N ARG A 58 18.89 0.76 -3.66
CA ARG A 58 17.71 1.59 -3.36
C ARG A 58 16.44 0.74 -3.32
N TYR A 59 16.25 -0.11 -4.34
CA TYR A 59 15.13 -1.06 -4.36
C TYR A 59 15.13 -1.97 -3.12
N CYS A 60 16.26 -2.55 -2.75
CA CYS A 60 16.38 -3.44 -1.59
C CYS A 60 16.02 -2.73 -0.28
N ARG A 61 16.49 -1.49 -0.09
CA ARG A 61 16.15 -0.68 1.08
C ARG A 61 14.67 -0.35 1.15
N GLU A 62 14.07 0.01 0.01
CA GLU A 62 12.66 0.40 -0.04
C GLU A 62 11.72 -0.79 0.09
N SER A 63 12.04 -1.91 -0.55
CA SER A 63 11.19 -3.12 -0.52
C SER A 63 11.27 -3.87 0.81
N GLY A 64 12.46 -3.92 1.43
CA GLY A 64 12.71 -4.70 2.63
C GLY A 64 12.54 -6.22 2.47
N LYS A 65 12.39 -6.71 1.23
CA LYS A 65 12.08 -8.12 0.92
C LYS A 65 13.30 -8.93 0.51
N VAL A 66 14.42 -8.30 0.23
CA VAL A 66 15.66 -8.94 -0.24
C VAL A 66 16.58 -9.19 0.94
N SER A 67 17.13 -10.40 1.03
CA SER A 67 18.05 -10.75 2.12
C SER A 67 19.38 -9.98 2.00
N LYS A 68 19.99 -9.66 3.12
CA LYS A 68 21.28 -8.96 3.15
C LYS A 68 22.39 -9.76 2.47
N ASP A 69 22.37 -11.08 2.63
CA ASP A 69 23.36 -11.98 2.03
C ASP A 69 23.30 -11.92 0.50
N LEU A 70 22.09 -11.94 -0.07
CA LEU A 70 21.91 -11.80 -1.52
C LEU A 70 22.38 -10.43 -2.02
N VAL A 71 22.07 -9.36 -1.29
CA VAL A 71 22.57 -8.03 -1.64
C VAL A 71 24.09 -8.01 -1.66
N THR A 72 24.74 -8.59 -0.64
CA THR A 72 26.19 -8.66 -0.56
C THR A 72 26.81 -9.47 -1.70
N GLN A 73 26.19 -10.61 -2.04
CA GLN A 73 26.63 -11.45 -3.16
C GLN A 73 26.59 -10.66 -4.48
N ILE A 74 25.48 -10.01 -4.79
CA ILE A 74 25.31 -9.24 -6.03
C ILE A 74 26.26 -8.03 -6.08
N MET A 75 26.47 -7.38 -4.93
CA MET A 75 27.38 -6.22 -4.87
C MET A 75 28.85 -6.57 -5.10
N ASN A 76 29.25 -7.82 -4.93
CA ASN A 76 30.62 -8.30 -5.15
C ASN A 76 30.88 -8.76 -6.60
N ILE A 77 29.86 -8.84 -7.46
CA ILE A 77 30.01 -9.23 -8.85
C ILE A 77 30.64 -8.07 -9.63
N GLU A 78 31.79 -8.25 -10.25
CA GLU A 78 32.51 -7.18 -10.97
C GLU A 78 32.03 -7.01 -12.40
N ASP A 79 31.43 -8.03 -12.98
CA ASP A 79 30.92 -8.00 -14.36
C ASP A 79 29.50 -7.41 -14.40
N VAL A 80 29.26 -6.48 -15.36
CA VAL A 80 27.97 -5.79 -15.53
C VAL A 80 26.90 -6.74 -15.97
N GLN A 81 27.20 -7.63 -16.93
CA GLN A 81 26.24 -8.56 -17.50
C GLN A 81 25.81 -9.59 -16.47
N GLU A 82 26.75 -10.15 -15.73
CA GLU A 82 26.47 -11.06 -14.62
C GLU A 82 25.66 -10.38 -13.52
N THR A 83 25.98 -9.12 -13.18
CA THR A 83 25.21 -8.34 -12.19
C THR A 83 23.76 -8.17 -12.62
N ILE A 84 23.51 -7.80 -13.90
CA ILE A 84 22.15 -7.67 -14.45
C ILE A 84 21.41 -9.00 -14.37
N ASP A 85 22.05 -10.11 -14.73
CA ASP A 85 21.45 -11.43 -14.70
C ASP A 85 21.10 -11.87 -13.28
N GLN A 86 22.00 -11.70 -12.35
CA GLN A 86 21.76 -12.05 -10.95
C GLN A 86 20.64 -11.21 -10.32
N ILE A 87 20.58 -9.90 -10.63
CA ILE A 87 19.45 -9.07 -10.19
C ILE A 87 18.14 -9.58 -10.80
N ALA A 88 18.10 -9.82 -12.13
CA ALA A 88 16.90 -10.24 -12.85
C ALA A 88 16.34 -11.58 -12.34
N VAL A 89 17.22 -12.54 -12.04
CA VAL A 89 16.81 -13.86 -11.51
C VAL A 89 16.21 -13.75 -10.13
N ASN A 90 16.84 -12.95 -9.25
CA ASN A 90 16.50 -12.89 -7.83
C ASN A 90 15.40 -11.88 -7.47
N LEU A 91 15.07 -10.93 -8.38
CA LEU A 91 13.98 -10.01 -8.14
C LEU A 91 12.60 -10.66 -8.35
N PRO A 92 11.62 -10.40 -7.48
CA PRO A 92 10.24 -10.84 -7.65
C PRO A 92 9.53 -9.99 -8.71
N MET A 93 9.93 -10.14 -9.97
CA MET A 93 9.31 -9.47 -11.11
C MET A 93 8.30 -10.36 -11.80
N ALA A 94 7.32 -9.75 -12.49
CA ALA A 94 6.42 -10.46 -13.40
C ALA A 94 7.21 -11.18 -14.50
N TYR A 95 6.76 -12.37 -14.89
CA TYR A 95 7.48 -13.17 -15.88
C TYR A 95 7.65 -12.45 -17.22
N GLN A 96 6.68 -11.61 -17.60
CA GLN A 96 6.76 -10.79 -18.83
C GLN A 96 7.97 -9.85 -18.81
N ASN A 97 8.30 -9.29 -17.65
CA ASN A 97 9.44 -8.40 -17.49
C ASN A 97 10.77 -9.19 -17.53
N LYS A 98 10.79 -10.39 -16.92
CA LYS A 98 11.93 -11.30 -17.03
C LYS A 98 12.14 -11.75 -18.48
N GLN A 99 11.05 -11.99 -19.21
CA GLN A 99 11.11 -12.35 -20.62
C GLN A 99 11.69 -11.22 -21.48
N LYS A 100 11.29 -9.97 -21.27
CA LYS A 100 11.88 -8.81 -21.96
C LYS A 100 13.38 -8.71 -21.75
N LEU A 101 13.85 -8.91 -20.51
CA LEU A 101 15.29 -8.92 -20.19
C LEU A 101 16.02 -10.09 -20.87
N LEU A 102 15.36 -11.25 -20.98
CA LEU A 102 15.92 -12.41 -21.63
C LEU A 102 16.03 -12.22 -23.17
N GLU A 103 15.02 -11.58 -23.78
CA GLU A 103 14.97 -11.28 -25.21
C GLU A 103 15.97 -10.20 -25.62
N ALA A 104 16.31 -9.29 -24.72
CA ALA A 104 17.32 -8.28 -24.97
C ALA A 104 18.70 -8.93 -25.14
N VAL A 105 19.30 -8.73 -26.32
CA VAL A 105 20.58 -9.34 -26.73
C VAL A 105 21.74 -8.43 -26.36
N SER A 106 21.58 -7.11 -26.55
CA SER A 106 22.63 -6.14 -26.26
C SER A 106 22.76 -5.86 -24.75
N LEU A 107 23.96 -5.60 -24.28
CA LEU A 107 24.22 -5.22 -22.90
C LEU A 107 23.52 -3.90 -22.54
N ASN A 108 23.54 -2.93 -23.47
CA ASN A 108 22.88 -1.64 -23.27
C ASN A 108 21.36 -1.78 -23.09
N ASP A 109 20.70 -2.54 -23.97
CA ASP A 109 19.27 -2.75 -23.88
C ASP A 109 18.89 -3.43 -22.55
N ARG A 110 19.66 -4.41 -22.12
CA ARG A 110 19.45 -5.11 -20.86
C ARG A 110 19.62 -4.18 -19.65
N TYR A 111 20.64 -3.32 -19.70
CA TYR A 111 20.91 -2.31 -18.70
C TYR A 111 19.74 -1.30 -18.60
N GLU A 112 19.30 -0.76 -19.74
CA GLU A 112 18.19 0.19 -19.80
C GLU A 112 16.88 -0.43 -19.31
N ILE A 113 16.53 -1.64 -19.76
CA ILE A 113 15.33 -2.36 -19.36
C ILE A 113 15.34 -2.62 -17.84
N LEU A 114 16.45 -3.13 -17.30
CA LEU A 114 16.55 -3.40 -15.87
C LEU A 114 16.49 -2.13 -15.05
N GLY A 115 17.18 -1.06 -15.50
CA GLY A 115 17.14 0.24 -14.85
C GLY A 115 15.73 0.82 -14.79
N ALA A 116 15.01 0.78 -15.91
CA ALA A 116 13.62 1.21 -15.99
C ALA A 116 12.69 0.38 -15.08
N LEU A 117 12.87 -0.94 -15.05
CA LEU A 117 12.09 -1.85 -14.19
C LEU A 117 12.33 -1.56 -12.70
N LEU A 118 13.58 -1.42 -12.28
CA LEU A 118 13.93 -1.07 -10.90
C LEU A 118 13.37 0.30 -10.50
N GLY A 119 13.49 1.29 -11.38
CA GLY A 119 12.93 2.62 -11.16
C GLY A 119 11.42 2.58 -10.96
N SER A 120 10.70 1.88 -11.84
CA SER A 120 9.25 1.71 -11.75
C SER A 120 8.82 0.98 -10.48
N GLU A 121 9.52 -0.09 -10.09
CA GLU A 121 9.23 -0.83 -8.85
C GLU A 121 9.44 0.03 -7.60
N ILE A 122 10.49 0.85 -7.56
CA ILE A 122 10.74 1.80 -6.46
C ILE A 122 9.58 2.79 -6.37
N GLU A 123 9.11 3.33 -7.49
CA GLU A 123 7.98 4.27 -7.51
C GLU A 123 6.69 3.61 -7.00
N VAL A 124 6.39 2.40 -7.44
CA VAL A 124 5.24 1.62 -6.96
C VAL A 124 5.32 1.39 -5.45
N ILE A 125 6.51 1.06 -4.92
CA ILE A 125 6.71 0.90 -3.47
C ILE A 125 6.42 2.21 -2.73
N HIS A 126 6.89 3.35 -3.23
CA HIS A 126 6.63 4.67 -2.63
C HIS A 126 5.13 4.99 -2.61
N ILE A 127 4.46 4.84 -3.76
CA ILE A 127 3.02 5.07 -3.87
C ILE A 127 2.24 4.16 -2.90
N THR A 128 2.62 2.89 -2.83
CA THR A 128 1.97 1.91 -1.94
C THR A 128 2.14 2.31 -0.46
N LYS A 129 3.34 2.70 -0.05
CA LYS A 129 3.62 3.18 1.32
C LYS A 129 2.82 4.44 1.66
N ASP A 130 2.68 5.36 0.71
CA ASP A 130 1.91 6.60 0.91
C ASP A 130 0.41 6.32 1.04
N LEU A 131 -0.13 5.42 0.22
CA LEU A 131 -1.52 4.98 0.33
C LEU A 131 -1.77 4.29 1.67
N GLN A 132 -0.88 3.39 2.10
CA GLN A 132 -1.00 2.72 3.40
C GLN A 132 -0.98 3.72 4.56
N ARG A 133 -0.10 4.73 4.52
CA ARG A 133 -0.06 5.80 5.54
C ARG A 133 -1.37 6.60 5.58
N LYS A 134 -1.92 6.97 4.40
CA LYS A 134 -3.21 7.68 4.32
C LYS A 134 -4.36 6.85 4.87
N VAL A 135 -4.44 5.58 4.49
CA VAL A 135 -5.48 4.65 4.98
C VAL A 135 -5.38 4.49 6.49
N LYS A 136 -4.17 4.25 7.02
CA LYS A 136 -3.95 4.13 8.46
C LYS A 136 -4.39 5.40 9.20
N SER A 137 -3.96 6.57 8.73
CA SER A 137 -4.36 7.86 9.34
C SER A 137 -5.87 8.06 9.34
N HIS A 138 -6.57 7.62 8.29
CA HIS A 138 -8.03 7.71 8.21
C HIS A 138 -8.72 6.76 9.20
N ILE A 139 -8.22 5.53 9.31
CA ILE A 139 -8.71 4.56 10.30
C ILE A 139 -8.51 5.08 11.72
N ASP A 140 -7.30 5.57 12.04
CA ASP A 140 -6.97 6.11 13.37
C ASP A 140 -7.88 7.28 13.73
N LYS A 141 -8.18 8.17 12.77
CA LYS A 141 -9.11 9.30 12.96
C LYS A 141 -10.53 8.82 13.25
N ASN A 142 -11.04 7.88 12.46
CA ASN A 142 -12.39 7.34 12.63
C ASN A 142 -12.53 6.61 13.98
N GLN A 143 -11.52 5.83 14.33
CA GLN A 143 -11.50 5.12 15.62
C GLN A 143 -11.50 6.09 16.80
N ARG A 144 -10.71 7.17 16.72
CA ARG A 144 -10.68 8.22 17.75
C ARG A 144 -12.03 8.93 17.85
N GLU A 145 -12.66 9.24 16.72
CA GLU A 145 -13.99 9.86 16.69
C GLU A 145 -15.05 8.95 17.32
N TYR A 146 -15.01 7.66 17.02
CA TYR A 146 -15.88 6.67 17.63
C TYR A 146 -15.71 6.62 19.16
N ILE A 147 -14.47 6.52 19.65
CA ILE A 147 -14.18 6.50 21.10
C ILE A 147 -14.69 7.78 21.78
N LEU A 148 -14.47 8.94 21.17
CA LEU A 148 -14.96 10.20 21.72
C LEU A 148 -16.49 10.27 21.77
N ARG A 149 -17.18 9.73 20.79
CA ARG A 149 -18.66 9.64 20.78
C ARG A 149 -19.17 8.72 21.89
N GLU A 150 -18.53 7.56 22.07
CA GLU A 150 -18.89 6.64 23.16
C GLU A 150 -18.64 7.26 24.54
N GLN A 151 -17.50 7.92 24.72
CA GLN A 151 -17.23 8.63 25.97
C GLN A 151 -18.28 9.73 26.24
N LEU A 152 -18.64 10.50 25.22
CA LEU A 152 -19.66 11.54 25.35
C LEU A 152 -21.03 10.93 25.66
N LYS A 153 -21.36 9.77 25.10
CA LYS A 153 -22.58 9.05 25.44
C LYS A 153 -22.58 8.62 26.92
N THR A 154 -21.51 7.96 27.35
CA THR A 154 -21.39 7.54 28.77
C THR A 154 -21.50 8.73 29.73
N ILE A 155 -20.85 9.86 29.44
CA ILE A 155 -20.94 11.08 30.25
C ILE A 155 -22.38 11.59 30.29
N ARG A 156 -23.11 11.59 29.18
CA ARG A 156 -24.52 12.01 29.15
C ARG A 156 -25.43 11.06 29.97
N GLU A 157 -25.18 9.74 29.87
CA GLU A 157 -25.88 8.74 30.68
C GLU A 157 -25.65 8.99 32.19
N GLU A 158 -24.40 9.22 32.60
CA GLU A 158 -24.05 9.52 34.00
C GLU A 158 -24.64 10.83 34.50
N LEU A 159 -24.76 11.83 33.61
CA LEU A 159 -25.41 13.11 33.94
C LEU A 159 -26.95 13.05 33.91
N GLY A 160 -27.51 11.93 33.47
CA GLY A 160 -28.99 11.76 33.34
C GLY A 160 -29.59 12.59 32.20
N GLU A 161 -28.78 13.02 31.24
CA GLU A 161 -29.23 13.86 30.12
C GLU A 161 -29.89 13.04 28.98
N GLU A 162 -29.74 11.73 28.96
CA GLU A 162 -30.26 10.88 27.90
C GLU A 162 -31.81 10.88 27.87
N ASN A 163 -32.44 10.83 29.01
CA ASN A 163 -33.92 10.84 29.09
C ASN A 163 -34.51 12.21 28.69
N THR A 164 -33.84 13.29 28.95
CA THR A 164 -34.36 14.64 28.67
C THR A 164 -34.21 15.06 27.23
N ALA A 165 -33.18 14.58 26.50
CA ALA A 165 -33.00 14.89 25.09
C ALA A 165 -34.00 14.11 24.21
N ASP A 166 -34.20 12.83 24.50
CA ASP A 166 -35.14 11.97 23.80
C ASP A 166 -36.59 12.42 24.07
N ASP A 167 -36.92 12.77 25.30
CA ASP A 167 -38.23 13.33 25.66
C ASP A 167 -38.54 14.64 24.91
N ILE A 168 -37.54 15.53 24.79
CA ILE A 168 -37.71 16.79 24.03
C ILE A 168 -37.96 16.55 22.55
N ASP A 169 -37.26 15.60 21.95
CA ASP A 169 -37.44 15.29 20.53
C ASP A 169 -38.75 14.55 20.26
N GLU A 170 -39.20 13.73 21.19
CA GLU A 170 -40.52 13.11 21.16
C GLU A 170 -41.62 14.15 21.31
N PHE A 171 -41.51 15.08 22.27
CA PHE A 171 -42.47 16.18 22.44
C PHE A 171 -42.57 17.08 21.20
N LYS A 172 -41.45 17.37 20.53
CA LYS A 172 -41.48 18.10 19.26
C LYS A 172 -42.15 17.35 18.13
N LYS A 173 -42.00 16.03 18.08
CA LYS A 173 -42.67 15.17 17.09
C LYS A 173 -44.17 15.16 17.35
N GLN A 174 -44.60 14.93 18.57
CA GLN A 174 -45.99 14.98 18.99
C GLN A 174 -46.62 16.33 18.75
N LEU A 175 -45.91 17.44 18.97
CA LEU A 175 -46.36 18.79 18.67
C LEU A 175 -46.67 19.03 17.19
N LYS A 176 -45.91 18.42 16.29
CA LYS A 176 -46.17 18.50 14.84
C LYS A 176 -47.41 17.74 14.42
N GLU A 177 -47.70 16.63 15.09
CA GLU A 177 -48.82 15.74 14.78
C GLU A 177 -50.11 16.19 15.52
N LEU A 178 -49.99 17.10 16.46
CA LEU A 178 -51.10 17.60 17.26
C LEU A 178 -52.09 18.44 16.41
N ASP A 179 -53.36 18.07 16.43
CA ASP A 179 -54.41 18.85 15.78
C ASP A 179 -54.96 19.93 16.78
N ALA A 180 -54.25 21.09 16.78
CA ALA A 180 -54.57 22.21 17.63
C ALA A 180 -54.34 23.52 16.90
N SER A 181 -54.92 24.60 17.44
CA SER A 181 -54.73 25.94 16.87
C SER A 181 -53.30 26.42 16.99
N ASP A 182 -52.84 27.30 16.10
CA ASP A 182 -51.49 27.83 16.06
C ASP A 182 -51.08 28.52 17.37
N GLU A 183 -52.00 29.18 18.06
CA GLU A 183 -51.74 29.76 19.40
C GLU A 183 -51.38 28.70 20.44
N VAL A 184 -52.03 27.55 20.40
CA VAL A 184 -51.77 26.45 21.36
C VAL A 184 -50.43 25.79 21.02
N LYS A 185 -50.13 25.58 19.77
CA LYS A 185 -48.85 25.03 19.32
C LYS A 185 -47.69 25.93 19.71
N GLU A 186 -47.83 27.25 19.57
CA GLU A 186 -46.82 28.21 19.98
C GLU A 186 -46.57 28.21 21.49
N LYS A 187 -47.63 28.12 22.33
CA LYS A 187 -47.46 28.00 23.76
C LYS A 187 -46.73 26.73 24.18
N ILE A 188 -47.11 25.58 23.60
CA ILE A 188 -46.45 24.31 23.89
C ILE A 188 -44.97 24.35 23.42
N SER A 189 -44.67 24.91 22.25
CA SER A 189 -43.29 25.08 21.78
C SER A 189 -42.42 25.93 22.74
N LYS A 190 -43.01 26.98 23.32
CA LYS A 190 -42.33 27.80 24.35
C LYS A 190 -42.05 26.99 25.62
N GLU A 191 -42.99 26.17 26.06
CA GLU A 191 -42.79 25.32 27.26
C GLU A 191 -41.76 24.22 27.01
N ILE A 192 -41.74 23.59 25.84
CA ILE A 192 -40.67 22.63 25.44
C ILE A 192 -39.30 23.29 25.47
N SER A 193 -39.20 24.53 24.96
CA SER A 193 -37.95 25.30 24.97
C SER A 193 -37.50 25.69 26.39
N ARG A 194 -38.47 26.00 27.29
CA ARG A 194 -38.23 26.27 28.68
C ARG A 194 -37.76 25.02 29.45
N PHE A 195 -38.40 23.87 29.19
CA PHE A 195 -37.99 22.59 29.74
C PHE A 195 -36.56 22.20 29.31
N LYS A 196 -36.20 22.43 28.09
CA LYS A 196 -34.82 22.27 27.60
C LYS A 196 -33.82 23.14 28.36
N GLY A 197 -34.15 24.38 28.61
CA GLY A 197 -33.33 25.32 29.40
C GLY A 197 -33.16 24.92 30.85
N MET A 198 -34.24 24.40 31.47
CA MET A 198 -34.22 23.95 32.88
C MET A 198 -33.42 22.64 33.04
N ALA A 199 -33.49 21.70 32.06
CA ALA A 199 -32.71 20.49 32.09
C ALA A 199 -31.20 20.78 32.01
N ALA A 200 -30.79 21.72 31.14
CA ALA A 200 -29.41 22.15 31.04
C ALA A 200 -28.90 22.79 32.38
N SER A 201 -29.70 23.63 33.02
CA SER A 201 -29.31 24.27 34.28
C SER A 201 -29.31 23.31 35.48
N ALA A 202 -30.14 22.27 35.45
CA ALA A 202 -30.14 21.21 36.47
C ALA A 202 -28.89 20.34 36.39
N ALA A 203 -28.44 20.01 35.19
CA ALA A 203 -27.20 19.31 34.95
C ALA A 203 -25.97 20.11 35.45
N GLU A 204 -25.92 21.41 35.16
CA GLU A 204 -24.88 22.31 35.70
C GLU A 204 -24.91 22.41 37.24
N ALA A 205 -26.08 22.44 37.85
CA ALA A 205 -26.23 22.47 39.30
C ALA A 205 -25.77 21.16 39.96
N THR A 206 -25.93 20.03 39.31
CA THR A 206 -25.46 18.73 39.82
C THR A 206 -23.94 18.63 39.78
N VAL A 207 -23.30 19.15 38.75
CA VAL A 207 -21.82 19.22 38.63
C VAL A 207 -21.24 20.14 39.72
N GLN A 208 -21.89 21.27 40.01
CA GLN A 208 -21.46 22.21 41.07
C GLN A 208 -21.59 21.64 42.49
N ARG A 209 -22.54 20.75 42.74
CA ARG A 209 -22.69 20.03 44.01
C ARG A 209 -21.64 18.96 44.27
N GLY A 210 -20.98 18.46 43.23
CA GLY A 210 -19.95 17.41 43.29
C GLY A 210 -18.56 17.92 43.72
N TYR A 211 -18.34 19.24 43.82
CA TYR A 211 -17.10 19.81 44.34
C TYR A 211 -17.30 20.28 45.77
N PRO A 212 -16.83 19.55 46.80
CA PRO A 212 -16.75 20.10 48.13
C PRO A 212 -15.68 21.19 48.15
N VAL A 213 -16.10 22.40 48.42
CA VAL A 213 -15.21 23.52 48.75
C VAL A 213 -14.53 23.14 50.06
N SER A 214 -13.24 22.82 50.00
CA SER A 214 -12.34 22.71 51.16
C SER A 214 -11.56 23.99 51.27
#